data_00f476d6839638086bb20db390b5160c
#
_entry.id   00f476d6839638086bb20db390b5160c
#
_cell.length_a   1.000
_cell.length_b   1.000
_cell.length_c   1.000
_cell.angle_alpha   90.00
_cell.angle_beta   90.00
_cell.angle_gamma   90.00
#
_symmetry.space_group_name_H-M   'P 1'
#
loop_
_entity.id
_entity.type
_entity.pdbx_description
1 polymer ?
#
loop_
_entity_poly.entity_id
_entity_poly.type
_entity_poly.pdbx_seq_one_letter_code
_entity_poly.pdbx_strand_id
1 'polypeptide(L)'
;MKHITNLFETLPMSACVAFGHFDGMHLGHQAVMEKLCSHLDLTPVLLSFAQTEKPVIYTEREKEYLLEGTGVEWMVSAPAKEMEAMDAETFAREVLAKALHAKIVVVGENATIGADAKDAAALAALGEAYGFTVETVPTVCFAGEPVSSQAIIKAIEAMDFPRMRELLGRTYIMQGEVVHGKAAGRKHGMPTANLGVAPNKISPPHGVYGTLSHMDGKYYRGMTNIGLRPSDDDIPIPTVETFLLNFDQDIYGRQVILEVFVYIRGVKKFAGGLAEVRKQIDKDIEQVRTYMDEVIRKLEA
;
A
#
# COMPACT_ATOMS: atom_id res chain seq x y z
N MET A 1 1.37 -10.66 -13.32
CA MET A 1 2.63 -9.95 -12.96
C MET A 1 3.60 -10.93 -12.30
N LYS A 2 4.91 -10.80 -12.53
CA LYS A 2 5.97 -11.56 -11.83
C LYS A 2 6.63 -10.65 -10.81
N HIS A 3 6.82 -11.13 -9.58
CA HIS A 3 7.52 -10.42 -8.51
C HIS A 3 8.82 -11.16 -8.17
N ILE A 4 9.94 -10.44 -8.20
CA ILE A 4 11.26 -10.96 -7.85
C ILE A 4 11.95 -10.03 -6.84
N THR A 5 12.79 -10.62 -6.00
CA THR A 5 13.57 -9.88 -4.99
C THR A 5 15.07 -9.90 -5.27
N ASN A 6 15.48 -10.56 -6.36
CA ASN A 6 16.87 -10.62 -6.79
C ASN A 6 17.03 -9.85 -8.10
N LEU A 7 17.71 -8.72 -8.04
CA LEU A 7 17.97 -7.83 -9.18
C LEU A 7 18.74 -8.52 -10.32
N PHE A 8 19.51 -9.57 -10.01
CA PHE A 8 20.34 -10.30 -10.99
C PHE A 8 19.66 -11.56 -11.54
N GLU A 9 18.37 -11.77 -11.26
CA GLU A 9 17.58 -12.78 -11.93
C GLU A 9 17.36 -12.38 -13.40
N THR A 10 17.28 -13.36 -14.30
CA THR A 10 17.15 -13.11 -15.74
C THR A 10 15.85 -12.36 -16.04
N LEU A 11 15.98 -11.11 -16.44
CA LEU A 11 14.89 -10.24 -16.87
C LEU A 11 14.76 -10.21 -18.40
N PRO A 12 13.64 -9.72 -18.94
CA PRO A 12 13.45 -9.54 -20.37
C PRO A 12 14.54 -8.67 -20.99
N MET A 13 14.90 -8.96 -22.25
CA MET A 13 16.02 -8.29 -22.96
C MET A 13 15.74 -6.83 -23.39
N SER A 14 14.52 -6.31 -23.22
CA SER A 14 14.17 -4.94 -23.61
C SER A 14 13.07 -4.46 -22.71
N ALA A 15 13.42 -3.64 -21.72
CA ALA A 15 12.50 -3.15 -20.72
C ALA A 15 12.24 -1.64 -20.84
N CYS A 16 11.00 -1.24 -20.54
CA CYS A 16 10.66 0.08 -20.06
C CYS A 16 10.67 0.00 -18.54
N VAL A 17 11.43 0.87 -17.87
CA VAL A 17 11.68 0.78 -16.43
C VAL A 17 11.22 2.05 -15.72
N ALA A 18 10.47 1.90 -14.63
CA ALA A 18 10.29 2.95 -13.64
C ALA A 18 10.89 2.50 -12.31
N PHE A 19 11.46 3.40 -11.53
CA PHE A 19 12.11 3.06 -10.25
C PHE A 19 11.81 4.08 -9.15
N GLY A 20 11.88 3.63 -7.92
CA GLY A 20 11.68 4.46 -6.73
C GLY A 20 11.02 3.71 -5.59
N HIS A 21 10.66 4.43 -4.54
CA HIS A 21 9.95 3.84 -3.40
C HIS A 21 8.51 3.44 -3.72
N PHE A 22 7.84 4.15 -4.58
CA PHE A 22 6.41 3.98 -4.89
C PHE A 22 5.54 3.85 -3.65
N ASP A 23 5.93 4.51 -2.56
CA ASP A 23 5.19 4.43 -1.30
C ASP A 23 3.84 5.16 -1.42
N GLY A 24 2.76 4.42 -1.10
CA GLY A 24 1.38 4.86 -1.27
C GLY A 24 0.79 4.61 -2.65
N MET A 25 1.55 4.24 -3.69
CA MET A 25 1.01 3.96 -5.04
C MET A 25 -0.05 5.00 -5.49
N HIS A 26 0.19 6.27 -5.16
CA HIS A 26 -0.72 7.40 -5.33
C HIS A 26 -0.86 7.83 -6.80
N LEU A 27 -1.75 8.78 -7.09
CA LEU A 27 -2.05 9.23 -8.46
C LEU A 27 -0.80 9.63 -9.24
N GLY A 28 0.20 10.27 -8.60
CA GLY A 28 1.48 10.57 -9.25
C GLY A 28 2.25 9.32 -9.66
N HIS A 29 2.28 8.29 -8.82
CA HIS A 29 2.89 7.00 -9.15
C HIS A 29 2.11 6.27 -10.24
N GLN A 30 0.77 6.38 -10.23
CA GLN A 30 -0.08 5.78 -11.26
C GLN A 30 0.18 6.41 -12.63
N ALA A 31 0.36 7.72 -12.71
CA ALA A 31 0.73 8.39 -13.96
C ALA A 31 2.09 7.91 -14.51
N VAL A 32 3.07 7.65 -13.63
CA VAL A 32 4.35 7.02 -14.04
C VAL A 32 4.11 5.61 -14.57
N MET A 33 3.27 4.80 -13.92
CA MET A 33 2.96 3.44 -14.38
C MET A 33 2.16 3.42 -15.68
N GLU A 34 1.23 4.34 -15.88
CA GLU A 34 0.50 4.50 -17.15
C GLU A 34 1.47 4.80 -18.29
N LYS A 35 2.41 5.72 -18.07
CA LYS A 35 3.46 6.04 -19.04
C LYS A 35 4.38 4.85 -19.29
N LEU A 36 4.80 4.15 -18.23
CA LEU A 36 5.58 2.91 -18.30
C LEU A 36 4.92 1.86 -19.21
N CYS A 37 3.63 1.62 -19.00
CA CYS A 37 2.86 0.61 -19.72
C CYS A 37 2.41 1.06 -21.15
N SER A 38 2.63 2.32 -21.52
CA SER A 38 2.28 2.81 -22.86
C SER A 38 3.24 2.35 -23.96
N HIS A 39 4.40 1.82 -23.60
CA HIS A 39 5.43 1.32 -24.53
C HIS A 39 5.22 -0.15 -24.86
N LEU A 40 4.31 -0.44 -25.79
CA LEU A 40 3.83 -1.81 -26.11
C LEU A 40 4.90 -2.77 -26.62
N ASP A 41 6.00 -2.26 -27.16
CA ASP A 41 7.12 -3.07 -27.68
C ASP A 41 8.18 -3.40 -26.62
N LEU A 42 8.01 -2.91 -25.38
CA LEU A 42 8.93 -3.11 -24.28
C LEU A 42 8.21 -3.77 -23.08
N THR A 43 8.97 -4.54 -22.32
CA THR A 43 8.43 -5.14 -21.08
C THR A 43 8.36 -4.09 -19.97
N PRO A 44 7.18 -3.81 -19.39
CA PRO A 44 7.04 -2.85 -18.29
C PRO A 44 7.59 -3.44 -16.99
N VAL A 45 8.64 -2.82 -16.44
CA VAL A 45 9.33 -3.22 -15.21
C VAL A 45 9.25 -2.11 -14.17
N LEU A 46 8.71 -2.41 -13.00
CA LEU A 46 8.75 -1.52 -11.84
C LEU A 46 9.84 -1.97 -10.88
N LEU A 47 10.88 -1.16 -10.69
CA LEU A 47 11.89 -1.38 -9.65
C LEU A 47 11.47 -0.64 -8.38
N SER A 48 11.01 -1.38 -7.37
CA SER A 48 10.63 -0.85 -6.07
C SER A 48 11.81 -0.86 -5.11
N PHE A 49 12.10 0.30 -4.49
CA PHE A 49 13.07 0.41 -3.40
C PHE A 49 12.39 -0.02 -2.10
N ALA A 50 12.58 -1.29 -1.74
CA ALA A 50 11.91 -1.92 -0.62
C ALA A 50 12.43 -1.39 0.72
N GLN A 51 11.54 -0.81 1.53
CA GLN A 51 11.82 -0.32 2.88
C GLN A 51 11.38 -1.36 3.92
N THR A 52 12.30 -1.78 4.77
CA THR A 52 12.03 -2.72 5.87
C THR A 52 12.15 -2.08 7.25
N GLU A 53 12.95 -1.02 7.36
CA GLU A 53 13.27 -0.36 8.65
C GLU A 53 12.41 0.88 8.93
N LYS A 54 11.95 1.58 7.88
CA LYS A 54 11.13 2.79 8.02
C LYS A 54 9.64 2.46 7.84
N PRO A 55 8.74 3.23 8.47
CA PRO A 55 7.31 3.11 8.22
C PRO A 55 6.97 3.35 6.75
N VAL A 56 6.04 2.55 6.21
CA VAL A 56 5.56 2.64 4.82
C VAL A 56 4.03 2.68 4.77
N ILE A 57 3.51 3.43 3.79
CA ILE A 57 2.07 3.45 3.50
C ILE A 57 1.65 2.08 2.96
N TYR A 58 2.44 1.52 2.02
CA TYR A 58 2.22 0.18 1.47
C TYR A 58 3.49 -0.66 1.49
N THR A 59 3.34 -1.86 2.02
CA THR A 59 4.38 -2.91 1.98
C THR A 59 4.57 -3.41 0.54
N GLU A 60 5.69 -4.09 0.26
CA GLU A 60 5.94 -4.67 -1.08
C GLU A 60 4.83 -5.64 -1.49
N ARG A 61 4.27 -6.39 -0.55
CA ARG A 61 3.16 -7.30 -0.80
C ARG A 61 1.86 -6.57 -1.16
N GLU A 62 1.58 -5.45 -0.52
CA GLU A 62 0.45 -4.59 -0.86
C GLU A 62 0.65 -3.90 -2.22
N LYS A 63 1.89 -3.48 -2.54
CA LYS A 63 2.22 -2.96 -3.88
C LYS A 63 2.02 -4.02 -4.95
N GLU A 64 2.47 -5.26 -4.71
CA GLU A 64 2.25 -6.39 -5.60
C GLU A 64 0.76 -6.58 -5.92
N TYR A 65 -0.09 -6.60 -4.87
CA TYR A 65 -1.54 -6.67 -5.04
C TYR A 65 -2.10 -5.48 -5.84
N LEU A 66 -1.65 -4.26 -5.55
CA LEU A 66 -2.13 -3.05 -6.23
C LEU A 66 -1.66 -2.92 -7.68
N LEU A 67 -0.63 -3.65 -8.07
CA LEU A 67 -0.12 -3.71 -9.45
C LEU A 67 -0.87 -4.73 -10.31
N GLU A 68 -1.66 -5.63 -9.72
CA GLU A 68 -2.46 -6.57 -10.50
C GLU A 68 -3.41 -5.84 -11.44
N GLY A 69 -3.38 -6.21 -12.72
CA GLY A 69 -4.21 -5.60 -13.77
C GLY A 69 -3.77 -4.21 -14.27
N THR A 70 -2.66 -3.64 -13.77
CA THR A 70 -2.16 -2.31 -14.21
C THR A 70 -1.40 -2.34 -15.53
N GLY A 71 -1.02 -3.51 -16.03
CA GLY A 71 -0.15 -3.65 -17.20
C GLY A 71 1.34 -3.80 -16.86
N VAL A 72 1.76 -3.55 -15.63
CA VAL A 72 3.13 -3.87 -15.16
C VAL A 72 3.32 -5.38 -15.19
N GLU A 73 4.35 -5.85 -15.91
CA GLU A 73 4.62 -7.28 -16.05
C GLU A 73 5.58 -7.80 -14.99
N TRP A 74 6.54 -6.99 -14.57
CA TRP A 74 7.53 -7.34 -13.56
C TRP A 74 7.62 -6.29 -12.48
N MET A 75 7.57 -6.74 -11.24
CA MET A 75 7.96 -5.97 -10.07
C MET A 75 9.29 -6.54 -9.54
N VAL A 76 10.29 -5.68 -9.41
CA VAL A 76 11.59 -6.01 -8.83
C VAL A 76 11.71 -5.27 -7.52
N SER A 77 11.76 -5.95 -6.39
CA SER A 77 11.98 -5.33 -5.08
C SER A 77 13.45 -5.43 -4.70
N ALA A 78 14.15 -4.31 -4.69
CA ALA A 78 15.53 -4.21 -4.25
C ALA A 78 15.63 -3.47 -2.92
N PRO A 79 16.59 -3.81 -2.01
CA PRO A 79 16.75 -3.11 -0.75
C PRO A 79 17.01 -1.61 -0.97
N ALA A 80 16.16 -0.76 -0.40
CA ALA A 80 16.26 0.70 -0.56
C ALA A 80 17.65 1.23 -0.18
N LYS A 81 18.22 0.72 0.93
CA LYS A 81 19.54 1.11 1.42
C LYS A 81 20.67 0.89 0.39
N GLU A 82 20.58 -0.19 -0.37
CA GLU A 82 21.58 -0.50 -1.42
C GLU A 82 21.40 0.41 -2.62
N MET A 83 20.17 0.61 -3.05
CA MET A 83 19.84 1.46 -4.22
C MET A 83 20.18 2.93 -3.96
N GLU A 84 19.83 3.44 -2.77
CA GLU A 84 20.09 4.81 -2.34
C GLU A 84 21.58 5.10 -2.09
N ALA A 85 22.39 4.10 -1.82
CA ALA A 85 23.84 4.25 -1.59
C ALA A 85 24.67 4.37 -2.88
N MET A 86 24.11 3.98 -4.03
CA MET A 86 24.78 4.09 -5.33
C MET A 86 24.75 5.53 -5.82
N ASP A 87 25.84 6.01 -6.43
CA ASP A 87 25.78 7.23 -7.25
C ASP A 87 24.98 7.01 -8.53
N ALA A 88 24.53 8.09 -9.15
CA ALA A 88 23.66 8.02 -10.31
C ALA A 88 24.31 7.30 -11.51
N GLU A 89 25.61 7.43 -11.70
CA GLU A 89 26.34 6.76 -12.80
C GLU A 89 26.38 5.25 -12.58
N THR A 90 26.73 4.81 -11.38
CA THR A 90 26.75 3.39 -11.02
C THR A 90 25.36 2.77 -11.13
N PHE A 91 24.33 3.48 -10.64
CA PHE A 91 22.94 3.03 -10.77
C PHE A 91 22.51 2.92 -12.24
N ALA A 92 22.80 3.92 -13.08
CA ALA A 92 22.46 3.89 -14.50
C ALA A 92 23.15 2.73 -15.23
N ARG A 93 24.45 2.52 -14.98
CA ARG A 93 25.24 1.50 -15.63
C ARG A 93 24.91 0.08 -15.17
N GLU A 94 24.96 -0.16 -13.85
CA GLU A 94 24.87 -1.51 -13.31
C GLU A 94 23.42 -1.99 -13.15
N VAL A 95 22.50 -1.09 -12.75
CA VAL A 95 21.11 -1.45 -12.49
C VAL A 95 20.26 -1.26 -13.76
N LEU A 96 20.17 -0.03 -14.27
CA LEU A 96 19.24 0.23 -15.38
C LEU A 96 19.67 -0.45 -16.68
N ALA A 97 20.94 -0.24 -17.11
CA ALA A 97 21.41 -0.77 -18.37
C ALA A 97 21.73 -2.27 -18.33
N LYS A 98 22.52 -2.73 -17.34
CA LYS A 98 23.01 -4.11 -17.31
C LYS A 98 22.00 -5.08 -16.70
N ALA A 99 21.46 -4.81 -15.50
CA ALA A 99 20.59 -5.75 -14.82
C ALA A 99 19.16 -5.72 -15.39
N LEU A 100 18.59 -4.54 -15.63
CA LEU A 100 17.21 -4.39 -16.10
C LEU A 100 17.05 -4.28 -17.62
N HIS A 101 18.14 -4.19 -18.38
CA HIS A 101 18.14 -4.05 -19.83
C HIS A 101 17.25 -2.91 -20.33
N ALA A 102 17.24 -1.78 -19.59
CA ALA A 102 16.40 -0.64 -19.88
C ALA A 102 16.67 -0.09 -21.28
N LYS A 103 15.61 0.19 -22.03
CA LYS A 103 15.60 0.96 -23.27
C LYS A 103 14.95 2.32 -23.08
N ILE A 104 13.94 2.37 -22.22
CA ILE A 104 13.29 3.58 -21.78
C ILE A 104 13.23 3.56 -20.24
N VAL A 105 13.51 4.68 -19.63
CA VAL A 105 13.37 4.90 -18.18
C VAL A 105 12.36 6.00 -17.96
N VAL A 106 11.31 5.73 -17.19
CA VAL A 106 10.25 6.67 -16.87
C VAL A 106 10.39 7.14 -15.44
N VAL A 107 10.48 8.46 -15.23
CA VAL A 107 10.59 9.07 -13.90
C VAL A 107 9.65 10.27 -13.75
N GLY A 108 9.29 10.62 -12.52
CA GLY A 108 8.64 11.90 -12.26
C GLY A 108 9.59 13.07 -12.55
N GLU A 109 9.07 14.22 -12.96
CA GLU A 109 9.88 15.41 -13.32
C GLU A 109 10.78 15.91 -12.18
N ASN A 110 10.38 15.67 -10.92
CA ASN A 110 11.14 16.06 -9.71
C ASN A 110 11.92 14.89 -9.10
N ALA A 111 12.13 13.79 -9.87
CA ALA A 111 12.88 12.65 -9.37
C ALA A 111 14.35 13.01 -9.13
N THR A 112 14.89 12.52 -8.02
CA THR A 112 16.32 12.58 -7.72
C THR A 112 16.91 11.16 -7.75
N ILE A 113 18.09 11.02 -8.35
CA ILE A 113 18.71 9.74 -8.67
C ILE A 113 20.08 9.66 -7.98
N GLY A 114 20.33 8.55 -7.33
CA GLY A 114 21.59 8.24 -6.68
C GLY A 114 21.87 9.03 -5.41
N ALA A 115 22.91 8.61 -4.70
CA ALA A 115 23.39 9.27 -3.48
C ALA A 115 23.87 10.72 -3.73
N ASP A 116 24.23 11.02 -4.96
CA ASP A 116 24.65 12.35 -5.44
C ASP A 116 23.48 13.22 -5.94
N ALA A 117 22.23 12.74 -5.75
CA ALA A 117 20.98 13.48 -6.00
C ALA A 117 20.89 14.15 -7.37
N LYS A 118 21.26 13.44 -8.43
CA LYS A 118 21.12 13.91 -9.81
C LYS A 118 19.66 14.05 -10.22
N ASP A 119 19.38 14.98 -11.10
CA ASP A 119 18.04 15.18 -11.68
C ASP A 119 17.80 14.32 -12.94
N ALA A 120 16.60 14.42 -13.49
CA ALA A 120 16.21 13.67 -14.67
C ALA A 120 17.05 14.05 -15.91
N ALA A 121 17.53 15.29 -16.02
CA ALA A 121 18.38 15.73 -17.15
C ALA A 121 19.77 15.08 -17.07
N ALA A 122 20.35 14.99 -15.87
CA ALA A 122 21.61 14.25 -15.66
C ALA A 122 21.44 12.75 -15.95
N LEU A 123 20.30 12.15 -15.57
CA LEU A 123 19.99 10.76 -15.90
C LEU A 123 19.85 10.56 -17.42
N ALA A 124 19.28 11.52 -18.15
CA ALA A 124 19.17 11.45 -19.60
C ALA A 124 20.55 11.47 -20.29
N ALA A 125 21.49 12.29 -19.80
CA ALA A 125 22.86 12.29 -20.28
C ALA A 125 23.58 10.96 -20.02
N LEU A 126 23.35 10.32 -18.86
CA LEU A 126 23.84 8.95 -18.58
C LEU A 126 23.16 7.92 -19.51
N GLY A 127 21.88 8.12 -19.81
CA GLY A 127 21.13 7.27 -20.74
C GLY A 127 21.75 7.23 -22.14
N GLU A 128 22.20 8.36 -22.67
CA GLU A 128 22.93 8.42 -23.94
C GLU A 128 24.21 7.57 -23.92
N ALA A 129 24.93 7.58 -22.80
CA ALA A 129 26.17 6.81 -22.64
C ALA A 129 25.91 5.31 -22.47
N TYR A 130 24.81 4.90 -21.85
CA TYR A 130 24.52 3.51 -21.49
C TYR A 130 23.41 2.86 -22.32
N GLY A 131 22.84 3.57 -23.30
CA GLY A 131 21.94 2.99 -24.32
C GLY A 131 20.47 2.92 -23.90
N PHE A 132 19.98 3.88 -23.11
CA PHE A 132 18.56 4.08 -22.81
C PHE A 132 18.15 5.55 -22.94
N THR A 133 16.86 5.80 -23.12
CA THR A 133 16.27 7.14 -23.11
C THR A 133 15.51 7.38 -21.83
N VAL A 134 15.35 8.65 -21.42
CA VAL A 134 14.61 9.05 -20.21
C VAL A 134 13.38 9.85 -20.61
N GLU A 135 12.24 9.47 -20.06
CA GLU A 135 10.97 10.18 -20.19
C GLU A 135 10.50 10.66 -18.82
N THR A 136 10.05 11.89 -18.76
CA THR A 136 9.54 12.49 -17.51
C THR A 136 8.03 12.56 -17.51
N VAL A 137 7.43 12.36 -16.34
CA VAL A 137 6.00 12.53 -16.09
C VAL A 137 5.81 13.77 -15.23
N PRO A 138 4.94 14.71 -15.64
CA PRO A 138 4.64 15.90 -14.85
C PRO A 138 4.07 15.56 -13.46
N THR A 139 4.30 16.45 -12.51
CA THR A 139 3.73 16.33 -11.17
C THR A 139 2.20 16.35 -11.21
N VAL A 140 1.58 15.28 -10.70
CA VAL A 140 0.13 15.23 -10.57
C VAL A 140 -0.30 16.05 -9.35
N CYS A 141 -1.26 16.96 -9.58
CA CYS A 141 -1.84 17.79 -8.52
C CYS A 141 -3.31 17.42 -8.29
N PHE A 142 -3.75 17.50 -7.04
CA PHE A 142 -5.16 17.42 -6.66
C PHE A 142 -5.56 18.68 -5.89
N ALA A 143 -6.62 19.35 -6.33
CA ALA A 143 -7.05 20.67 -5.79
C ALA A 143 -5.93 21.73 -5.73
N GLY A 144 -5.03 21.71 -6.71
CA GLY A 144 -3.91 22.66 -6.82
C GLY A 144 -2.66 22.31 -6.01
N GLU A 145 -2.69 21.21 -5.23
CA GLU A 145 -1.54 20.76 -4.44
C GLU A 145 -0.92 19.48 -5.02
N PRO A 146 0.42 19.33 -5.01
CA PRO A 146 1.08 18.11 -5.45
C PRO A 146 0.64 16.88 -4.64
N VAL A 147 0.31 15.80 -5.34
CA VAL A 147 0.05 14.50 -4.72
C VAL A 147 1.38 13.88 -4.29
N SER A 148 1.48 13.49 -3.01
CA SER A 148 2.70 12.92 -2.45
C SER A 148 2.42 11.93 -1.31
N SER A 149 3.38 11.03 -1.03
CA SER A 149 3.31 10.13 0.12
C SER A 149 3.14 10.88 1.44
N GLN A 150 3.79 12.05 1.60
CA GLN A 150 3.67 12.87 2.81
C GLN A 150 2.24 13.42 2.99
N ALA A 151 1.56 13.81 1.91
CA ALA A 151 0.16 14.27 1.98
C ALA A 151 -0.77 13.11 2.40
N ILE A 152 -0.49 11.89 1.94
CA ILE A 152 -1.25 10.70 2.33
C ILE A 152 -1.02 10.37 3.81
N ILE A 153 0.21 10.41 4.29
CA ILE A 153 0.53 10.16 5.72
C ILE A 153 -0.25 11.14 6.61
N LYS A 154 -0.26 12.43 6.26
CA LYS A 154 -1.06 13.44 6.99
C LYS A 154 -2.56 13.13 6.97
N ALA A 155 -3.10 12.67 5.84
CA ALA A 155 -4.50 12.27 5.74
C ALA A 155 -4.81 11.01 6.58
N ILE A 156 -3.89 10.03 6.66
CA ILE A 156 -4.01 8.86 7.52
C ILE A 156 -4.04 9.28 9.00
N GLU A 157 -3.10 10.13 9.42
CA GLU A 157 -3.01 10.65 10.80
C GLU A 157 -4.25 11.46 11.21
N ALA A 158 -4.81 12.23 10.26
CA ALA A 158 -6.05 12.98 10.44
C ALA A 158 -7.33 12.14 10.34
N MET A 159 -7.23 10.86 9.97
CA MET A 159 -8.38 9.98 9.66
C MET A 159 -9.28 10.54 8.55
N ASP A 160 -8.71 11.32 7.63
CA ASP A 160 -9.42 11.92 6.49
C ASP A 160 -9.48 10.94 5.31
N PHE A 161 -10.38 9.95 5.42
CA PHE A 161 -10.57 8.90 4.42
C PHE A 161 -11.02 9.43 3.05
N PRO A 162 -11.87 10.47 2.95
CA PRO A 162 -12.15 11.11 1.67
C PRO A 162 -10.87 11.64 1.01
N ARG A 163 -10.06 12.39 1.75
CA ARG A 163 -8.80 12.93 1.23
C ARG A 163 -7.80 11.83 0.85
N MET A 164 -7.67 10.79 1.67
CA MET A 164 -6.84 9.61 1.31
C MET A 164 -7.26 9.03 -0.03
N ARG A 165 -8.57 8.84 -0.25
CA ARG A 165 -9.10 8.25 -1.49
C ARG A 165 -8.83 9.14 -2.70
N GLU A 166 -8.95 10.46 -2.54
CA GLU A 166 -8.63 11.43 -3.59
C GLU A 166 -7.15 11.37 -3.99
N LEU A 167 -6.23 11.28 -3.03
CA LEU A 167 -4.80 11.24 -3.29
C LEU A 167 -4.32 9.87 -3.81
N LEU A 168 -4.93 8.79 -3.30
CA LEU A 168 -4.60 7.42 -3.70
C LEU A 168 -5.30 6.98 -5.00
N GLY A 169 -6.40 7.65 -5.40
CA GLY A 169 -7.27 7.17 -6.47
C GLY A 169 -8.02 5.87 -6.13
N ARG A 170 -7.92 5.41 -4.87
CA ARG A 170 -8.50 4.15 -4.35
C ARG A 170 -8.68 4.19 -2.85
N THR A 171 -9.40 3.23 -2.30
CA THR A 171 -9.50 3.06 -0.85
C THR A 171 -8.16 2.61 -0.25
N TYR A 172 -7.85 3.10 0.95
CA TYR A 172 -6.67 2.67 1.69
C TYR A 172 -6.80 1.22 2.11
N ILE A 173 -5.75 0.43 1.88
CA ILE A 173 -5.75 -1.00 2.19
C ILE A 173 -4.72 -1.37 3.27
N MET A 174 -5.00 -2.46 3.95
CA MET A 174 -4.07 -3.21 4.80
C MET A 174 -4.16 -4.69 4.41
N GLN A 175 -3.02 -5.35 4.25
CA GLN A 175 -2.97 -6.78 3.90
C GLN A 175 -2.30 -7.58 5.00
N GLY A 176 -2.85 -8.75 5.28
CA GLY A 176 -2.24 -9.69 6.21
C GLY A 176 -2.88 -11.08 6.17
N GLU A 177 -2.21 -12.01 6.83
CA GLU A 177 -2.74 -13.33 7.10
C GLU A 177 -3.60 -13.29 8.36
N VAL A 178 -4.71 -14.03 8.38
CA VAL A 178 -5.52 -14.19 9.58
C VAL A 178 -4.79 -15.11 10.57
N VAL A 179 -4.38 -14.52 11.69
CA VAL A 179 -3.61 -15.19 12.73
C VAL A 179 -4.46 -15.44 14.00
N HIS A 180 -4.00 -16.37 14.84
CA HIS A 180 -4.65 -16.60 16.12
C HIS A 180 -4.44 -15.41 17.06
N GLY A 181 -5.55 -14.83 17.55
CA GLY A 181 -5.57 -13.79 18.58
C GLY A 181 -5.92 -14.34 19.96
N LYS A 182 -6.13 -13.45 20.92
CA LYS A 182 -6.56 -13.83 22.29
C LYS A 182 -7.98 -14.41 22.37
N ALA A 183 -8.71 -14.50 21.25
CA ALA A 183 -10.08 -15.04 21.13
C ALA A 183 -11.09 -14.42 22.12
N ALA A 184 -10.86 -13.20 22.60
CA ALA A 184 -11.73 -12.55 23.58
C ALA A 184 -13.15 -12.31 23.01
N GLY A 185 -13.28 -11.96 21.73
CA GLY A 185 -14.57 -11.76 21.06
C GLY A 185 -15.41 -13.02 20.93
N ARG A 186 -14.77 -14.19 20.75
CA ARG A 186 -15.48 -15.49 20.63
C ARG A 186 -16.30 -15.82 21.89
N LYS A 187 -15.79 -15.47 23.10
CA LYS A 187 -16.51 -15.66 24.37
C LYS A 187 -17.79 -14.82 24.47
N HIS A 188 -17.93 -13.81 23.63
CA HIS A 188 -19.06 -12.86 23.61
C HIS A 188 -19.92 -12.99 22.35
N GLY A 189 -19.78 -14.10 21.59
CA GLY A 189 -20.57 -14.36 20.38
C GLY A 189 -20.19 -13.47 19.18
N MET A 190 -19.01 -12.84 19.22
CA MET A 190 -18.50 -11.98 18.15
C MET A 190 -17.07 -12.40 17.79
N PRO A 191 -16.92 -13.48 17.00
CA PRO A 191 -15.62 -13.94 16.58
C PRO A 191 -14.95 -12.85 15.71
N THR A 192 -13.74 -12.44 16.08
CA THR A 192 -12.93 -11.48 15.31
C THR A 192 -11.78 -12.19 14.61
N ALA A 193 -11.51 -11.82 13.39
CA ALA A 193 -10.31 -12.17 12.66
C ALA A 193 -9.18 -11.20 13.02
N ASN A 194 -8.04 -11.71 13.46
CA ASN A 194 -6.85 -10.92 13.74
C ASN A 194 -5.97 -10.94 12.51
N LEU A 195 -5.70 -9.77 11.95
CA LEU A 195 -4.86 -9.62 10.76
C LEU A 195 -3.41 -9.39 11.17
N GLY A 196 -2.53 -10.25 10.73
CA GLY A 196 -1.07 -10.11 10.89
C GLY A 196 -0.52 -9.12 9.87
N VAL A 197 -0.54 -7.83 10.21
CA VAL A 197 0.01 -6.78 9.36
C VAL A 197 1.52 -6.62 9.60
N ALA A 198 2.25 -6.14 8.59
CA ALA A 198 3.68 -5.90 8.72
C ALA A 198 3.99 -4.84 9.81
N PRO A 199 5.06 -5.02 10.60
CA PRO A 199 5.37 -4.10 11.70
C PRO A 199 5.62 -2.66 11.28
N ASN A 200 6.18 -2.46 10.08
CA ASN A 200 6.45 -1.14 9.51
C ASN A 200 5.29 -0.56 8.69
N LYS A 201 4.13 -1.21 8.66
CA LYS A 201 2.92 -0.68 8.01
C LYS A 201 2.38 0.52 8.77
N ILE A 202 2.25 1.67 8.11
CA ILE A 202 1.54 2.81 8.68
C ILE A 202 0.06 2.44 8.84
N SER A 203 -0.42 2.49 10.07
CA SER A 203 -1.81 2.20 10.40
C SER A 203 -2.55 3.47 10.77
N PRO A 204 -3.86 3.59 10.47
CA PRO A 204 -4.68 4.66 11.00
C PRO A 204 -4.63 4.70 12.55
N PRO A 205 -4.90 5.87 13.18
CA PRO A 205 -4.94 6.00 14.63
C PRO A 205 -5.86 4.98 15.31
N HIS A 206 -5.69 4.79 16.61
CA HIS A 206 -6.48 3.82 17.37
C HIS A 206 -7.97 4.13 17.29
N GLY A 207 -8.78 3.14 16.95
CA GLY A 207 -10.22 3.31 16.84
C GLY A 207 -10.95 2.15 16.21
N VAL A 208 -12.24 2.34 16.05
CA VAL A 208 -13.17 1.45 15.36
C VAL A 208 -13.48 2.02 14.00
N TYR A 209 -13.40 1.18 12.98
CA TYR A 209 -13.52 1.54 11.58
C TYR A 209 -14.54 0.68 10.86
N GLY A 210 -15.23 1.27 9.88
CA GLY A 210 -16.00 0.55 8.88
C GLY A 210 -15.09 0.08 7.74
N THR A 211 -15.11 -1.22 7.45
CA THR A 211 -14.17 -1.87 6.55
C THR A 211 -14.84 -2.85 5.60
N LEU A 212 -14.15 -3.16 4.50
CA LEU A 212 -14.50 -4.23 3.59
C LEU A 212 -13.31 -5.20 3.52
N SER A 213 -13.55 -6.46 3.84
CA SER A 213 -12.55 -7.51 3.74
C SER A 213 -12.72 -8.25 2.43
N HIS A 214 -11.67 -8.30 1.61
CA HIS A 214 -11.62 -9.08 0.40
C HIS A 214 -10.82 -10.35 0.63
N MET A 215 -11.43 -11.52 0.42
CA MET A 215 -10.78 -12.83 0.46
C MET A 215 -11.51 -13.81 -0.46
N ASP A 216 -10.76 -14.68 -1.13
CA ASP A 216 -11.28 -15.71 -2.04
C ASP A 216 -12.25 -15.16 -3.09
N GLY A 217 -11.97 -13.95 -3.63
CA GLY A 217 -12.83 -13.30 -4.64
C GLY A 217 -14.16 -12.75 -4.12
N LYS A 218 -14.37 -12.68 -2.80
CA LYS A 218 -15.59 -12.17 -2.16
C LYS A 218 -15.28 -11.03 -1.22
N TYR A 219 -16.27 -10.13 -1.08
CA TYR A 219 -16.22 -8.99 -0.18
C TYR A 219 -17.13 -9.22 1.04
N TYR A 220 -16.60 -8.92 2.21
CA TYR A 220 -17.31 -9.03 3.48
C TYR A 220 -17.24 -7.71 4.24
N ARG A 221 -18.40 -7.15 4.59
CA ARG A 221 -18.46 -5.96 5.45
C ARG A 221 -17.90 -6.29 6.82
N GLY A 222 -17.15 -5.37 7.39
CA GLY A 222 -16.52 -5.56 8.69
C GLY A 222 -16.53 -4.31 9.55
N MET A 223 -16.49 -4.57 10.84
CA MET A 223 -16.15 -3.58 11.86
C MET A 223 -14.76 -3.93 12.38
N THR A 224 -13.80 -3.05 12.18
CA THR A 224 -12.41 -3.31 12.51
C THR A 224 -11.95 -2.41 13.66
N ASN A 225 -11.37 -3.02 14.66
CA ASN A 225 -10.63 -2.33 15.72
C ASN A 225 -9.15 -2.29 15.32
N ILE A 226 -8.61 -1.08 15.10
CA ILE A 226 -7.20 -0.85 14.89
C ILE A 226 -6.62 -0.30 16.18
N GLY A 227 -5.52 -0.91 16.66
CA GLY A 227 -4.90 -0.54 17.91
C GLY A 227 -3.40 -0.82 17.91
N LEU A 228 -2.77 -0.59 19.06
CA LEU A 228 -1.39 -0.99 19.32
C LEU A 228 -1.38 -1.90 20.54
N ARG A 229 -0.58 -2.93 20.50
CA ARG A 229 -0.29 -3.79 21.63
C ARG A 229 1.17 -3.61 22.03
N PRO A 230 1.49 -3.44 23.35
CA PRO A 230 2.88 -3.54 23.80
C PRO A 230 3.48 -4.88 23.38
N SER A 231 4.71 -4.90 22.89
CA SER A 231 5.52 -6.08 22.72
C SER A 231 6.50 -6.25 23.89
N ASP A 232 7.12 -7.40 23.98
CA ASP A 232 8.14 -7.67 24.99
C ASP A 232 9.40 -6.77 24.80
N ASP A 233 9.56 -6.21 23.59
CA ASP A 233 10.68 -5.31 23.21
C ASP A 233 10.29 -3.82 23.27
N ASP A 234 9.19 -3.45 23.93
CA ASP A 234 8.63 -2.08 24.01
C ASP A 234 8.29 -1.43 22.65
N ILE A 235 8.35 -2.19 21.56
CA ILE A 235 7.93 -1.70 20.24
C ILE A 235 6.43 -1.99 20.07
N PRO A 236 5.58 -0.96 19.94
CA PRO A 236 4.16 -1.17 19.77
C PRO A 236 3.85 -1.94 18.48
N ILE A 237 3.17 -3.07 18.61
CA ILE A 237 2.74 -3.87 17.45
C ILE A 237 1.33 -3.47 17.03
N PRO A 238 1.10 -3.11 15.76
CA PRO A 238 -0.25 -2.89 15.25
C PRO A 238 -1.13 -4.11 15.47
N THR A 239 -2.33 -3.90 15.99
CA THR A 239 -3.37 -4.93 16.07
C THR A 239 -4.54 -4.52 15.19
N VAL A 240 -4.95 -5.43 14.32
CA VAL A 240 -6.08 -5.24 13.40
C VAL A 240 -7.04 -6.40 13.62
N GLU A 241 -8.12 -6.12 14.34
CA GLU A 241 -9.12 -7.12 14.71
C GLU A 241 -10.44 -6.79 14.02
N THR A 242 -10.87 -7.64 13.08
CA THR A 242 -12.07 -7.41 12.27
C THR A 242 -13.18 -8.37 12.66
N PHE A 243 -14.34 -7.83 13.02
CA PHE A 243 -15.61 -8.57 13.10
C PHE A 243 -16.27 -8.52 11.72
N LEU A 244 -16.33 -9.67 11.04
CA LEU A 244 -17.00 -9.82 9.75
C LEU A 244 -18.50 -9.96 9.95
N LEU A 245 -19.29 -9.11 9.29
CA LEU A 245 -20.76 -9.14 9.40
C LEU A 245 -21.32 -10.33 8.62
N ASN A 246 -22.26 -11.08 9.24
CA ASN A 246 -22.91 -12.25 8.65
C ASN A 246 -21.92 -13.33 8.17
N PHE A 247 -20.87 -13.59 8.97
CA PHE A 247 -19.83 -14.53 8.63
C PHE A 247 -19.52 -15.44 9.82
N ASP A 248 -19.43 -16.76 9.58
CA ASP A 248 -19.24 -17.79 10.62
C ASP A 248 -18.24 -18.90 10.23
N GLN A 249 -17.42 -18.66 9.19
CA GLN A 249 -16.46 -19.66 8.73
C GLN A 249 -15.11 -19.50 9.43
N ASP A 250 -14.33 -20.59 9.46
CA ASP A 250 -12.93 -20.55 9.84
C ASP A 250 -12.07 -20.02 8.68
N ILE A 251 -11.28 -19.00 8.97
CA ILE A 251 -10.42 -18.31 8.00
C ILE A 251 -8.96 -18.16 8.45
N TYR A 252 -8.55 -18.88 9.49
CA TYR A 252 -7.16 -18.88 9.90
C TYR A 252 -6.22 -19.28 8.76
N GLY A 253 -5.07 -18.60 8.65
CA GLY A 253 -4.10 -18.79 7.59
C GLY A 253 -4.48 -18.19 6.24
N ARG A 254 -5.70 -17.66 6.07
CA ARG A 254 -6.09 -17.00 4.82
C ARG A 254 -5.53 -15.60 4.72
N GLN A 255 -5.21 -15.20 3.48
CA GLN A 255 -4.83 -13.83 3.17
C GLN A 255 -6.07 -12.96 3.01
N VAL A 256 -6.06 -11.80 3.65
CA VAL A 256 -7.15 -10.82 3.61
C VAL A 256 -6.60 -9.46 3.19
N ILE A 257 -7.27 -8.84 2.23
CA ILE A 257 -7.13 -7.42 1.93
C ILE A 257 -8.24 -6.69 2.66
N LEU A 258 -7.87 -5.81 3.56
CA LEU A 258 -8.79 -4.99 4.35
C LEU A 258 -8.81 -3.57 3.78
N GLU A 259 -9.92 -3.18 3.20
CA GLU A 259 -10.15 -1.80 2.78
C GLU A 259 -10.76 -1.00 3.95
N VAL A 260 -10.16 0.16 4.27
CA VAL A 260 -10.61 1.01 5.39
C VAL A 260 -11.35 2.22 4.84
N PHE A 261 -12.64 2.33 5.14
CA PHE A 261 -13.53 3.32 4.53
C PHE A 261 -13.85 4.52 5.41
N VAL A 262 -14.05 4.30 6.69
CA VAL A 262 -14.54 5.33 7.59
C VAL A 262 -14.13 5.07 9.05
N TYR A 263 -13.84 6.16 9.75
CA TYR A 263 -13.67 6.14 11.20
C TYR A 263 -15.03 6.23 11.89
N ILE A 264 -15.32 5.31 12.79
CA ILE A 264 -16.57 5.25 13.55
C ILE A 264 -16.43 5.96 14.91
N ARG A 265 -15.40 5.59 15.67
CA ARG A 265 -15.12 6.17 16.99
C ARG A 265 -13.76 5.78 17.54
N GLY A 266 -13.31 6.51 18.55
CA GLY A 266 -12.15 6.12 19.36
C GLY A 266 -12.41 4.92 20.28
N VAL A 267 -11.34 4.42 20.85
CA VAL A 267 -11.40 3.38 21.89
C VAL A 267 -12.09 3.94 23.13
N LYS A 268 -13.09 3.22 23.65
CA LYS A 268 -13.81 3.57 24.89
C LYS A 268 -13.54 2.52 25.96
N LYS A 269 -13.37 3.00 27.20
CA LYS A 269 -13.46 2.15 28.41
C LYS A 269 -14.91 2.16 28.89
N PHE A 270 -15.46 0.98 29.15
CA PHE A 270 -16.84 0.82 29.60
C PHE A 270 -16.85 0.47 31.10
N ALA A 271 -17.50 1.32 31.89
CA ALA A 271 -17.65 1.10 33.34
C ALA A 271 -18.81 0.15 33.68
N GLY A 272 -19.80 0.05 32.80
CA GLY A 272 -21.02 -0.75 32.98
C GLY A 272 -20.91 -2.23 32.56
N GLY A 273 -19.68 -2.72 32.36
CA GLY A 273 -19.45 -4.13 32.06
C GLY A 273 -19.90 -4.57 30.66
N LEU A 274 -20.08 -5.89 30.49
CA LEU A 274 -20.33 -6.53 29.19
C LEU A 274 -21.60 -6.07 28.46
N ALA A 275 -22.65 -5.71 29.20
CA ALA A 275 -23.93 -5.28 28.63
C ALA A 275 -23.77 -3.91 27.90
N GLU A 276 -23.01 -2.99 28.49
CA GLU A 276 -22.72 -1.69 27.88
C GLU A 276 -21.85 -1.86 26.64
N VAL A 277 -20.83 -2.72 26.70
CA VAL A 277 -19.98 -3.08 25.55
C VAL A 277 -20.82 -3.57 24.39
N ARG A 278 -21.72 -4.53 24.64
CA ARG A 278 -22.59 -5.12 23.60
C ARG A 278 -23.50 -4.07 22.96
N LYS A 279 -24.15 -3.25 23.77
CA LYS A 279 -25.01 -2.15 23.27
C LYS A 279 -24.23 -1.15 22.39
N GLN A 280 -22.98 -0.86 22.73
CA GLN A 280 -22.15 0.01 21.90
C GLN A 280 -21.77 -0.67 20.58
N ILE A 281 -21.40 -1.94 20.62
CA ILE A 281 -21.06 -2.71 19.40
C ILE A 281 -22.27 -2.82 18.47
N ASP A 282 -23.47 -3.04 18.97
CA ASP A 282 -24.68 -3.09 18.14
C ASP A 282 -24.90 -1.73 17.42
N LYS A 283 -24.62 -0.60 18.09
CA LYS A 283 -24.65 0.73 17.47
C LYS A 283 -23.57 0.88 16.41
N ASP A 284 -22.35 0.44 16.68
CA ASP A 284 -21.23 0.53 15.75
C ASP A 284 -21.52 -0.30 14.49
N ILE A 285 -22.09 -1.49 14.64
CA ILE A 285 -22.51 -2.36 13.53
C ILE A 285 -23.56 -1.67 12.66
N GLU A 286 -24.56 -1.03 13.27
CA GLU A 286 -25.61 -0.32 12.53
C GLU A 286 -25.04 0.86 11.74
N GLN A 287 -24.13 1.64 12.34
CA GLN A 287 -23.43 2.70 11.63
C GLN A 287 -22.59 2.18 10.46
N VAL A 288 -21.85 1.08 10.66
CA VAL A 288 -21.07 0.44 9.59
C VAL A 288 -21.99 -0.04 8.48
N ARG A 289 -23.11 -0.71 8.79
CA ARG A 289 -24.06 -1.18 7.77
C ARG A 289 -24.60 -0.03 6.94
N THR A 290 -25.10 1.01 7.57
CA THR A 290 -25.66 2.18 6.88
C THR A 290 -24.64 2.84 5.95
N TYR A 291 -23.41 3.06 6.45
CA TYR A 291 -22.34 3.66 5.65
C TYR A 291 -21.91 2.77 4.49
N MET A 292 -21.68 1.48 4.75
CA MET A 292 -21.21 0.54 3.73
C MET A 292 -22.26 0.26 2.66
N ASP A 293 -23.56 0.28 2.99
CA ASP A 293 -24.63 0.17 2.01
C ASP A 293 -24.65 1.37 1.04
N GLU A 294 -24.32 2.56 1.53
CA GLU A 294 -24.17 3.75 0.69
C GLU A 294 -22.93 3.65 -0.22
N VAL A 295 -21.80 3.19 0.34
CA VAL A 295 -20.56 3.00 -0.41
C VAL A 295 -20.72 1.97 -1.52
N ILE A 296 -21.29 0.81 -1.21
CA ILE A 296 -21.50 -0.26 -2.19
C ILE A 296 -22.40 0.22 -3.32
N ARG A 297 -23.52 0.88 -3.00
CA ARG A 297 -24.40 1.47 -4.04
C ARG A 297 -23.68 2.44 -4.98
N LYS A 298 -22.69 3.20 -4.47
CA LYS A 298 -21.89 4.12 -5.29
C LYS A 298 -20.84 3.42 -6.14
N LEU A 299 -20.38 2.24 -5.72
CA LEU A 299 -19.44 1.44 -6.49
C LEU A 299 -20.11 0.59 -7.57
N GLU A 300 -21.41 0.29 -7.40
CA GLU A 300 -22.21 -0.49 -8.35
C GLU A 300 -22.94 0.40 -9.41
N ALA A 301 -22.94 1.73 -9.23
CA ALA A 301 -23.56 2.72 -10.11
C ALA A 301 -22.58 3.29 -11.13
#